data_ce97ec0cd737b945ad2b2453d49690e4
#
_entry.id   ce97ec0cd737b945ad2b2453d49690e4
#
_cell.length_a   1.000
_cell.length_b   1.000
_cell.length_c   1.000
_cell.angle_alpha   90.00
_cell.angle_beta   90.00
_cell.angle_gamma   90.00
#
_symmetry.space_group_name_H-M   'P 1'
#
loop_
_entity.id
_entity.type
_entity.pdbx_description
1 polymer ?
#
loop_
_entity_poly.entity_id
_entity_poly.type
_entity_poly.pdbx_seq_one_letter_code
_entity_poly.pdbx_strand_id
1 'polypeptide(L)'
;MKGFFTKMAIVAGCFAFSATMMAQTKALSLSTYEGTNVAQYDGQTRNVSMSRSVFNGWNTFCVPFSMTTEELDAAFGAGCKLETLSAIEANGNEIDLYFTDVKAGGVKANTPYLLYYTGENKSVRVQAKETTIEADDAPAVLFIADNAFVQFNGAAKHIEADEQTAMYGIYVKDNAEAAFTLVTPETNGFYATRCFITVDGVKNPTFKAHHGELPVTAINAVKAENSSDDVYNLSGVRQNSIQKGVNVVKGQKVMVK
;
A
#
# COMPACT_ATOMS: atom_id res chain seq x y z
N MET A 1 -9.82 -86.18 22.26
CA MET A 1 -9.78 -85.15 21.18
C MET A 1 -9.77 -83.81 21.84
N LYS A 2 -8.67 -83.09 21.76
CA LYS A 2 -8.46 -81.82 22.42
C LYS A 2 -8.80 -80.68 21.43
N GLY A 3 -9.83 -79.90 21.76
CA GLY A 3 -10.20 -78.73 20.97
C GLY A 3 -9.37 -77.50 21.33
N PHE A 4 -8.68 -76.96 20.34
CA PHE A 4 -7.88 -75.72 20.46
C PHE A 4 -8.79 -74.56 20.26
N PHE A 5 -9.04 -73.75 21.29
CA PHE A 5 -9.70 -72.43 21.16
C PHE A 5 -8.70 -71.32 20.88
N THR A 6 -8.61 -70.84 19.69
CA THR A 6 -7.81 -69.69 19.32
C THR A 6 -8.56 -68.40 19.73
N LYS A 7 -8.02 -67.68 20.73
CA LYS A 7 -8.52 -66.36 21.11
C LYS A 7 -8.02 -65.32 20.14
N MET A 8 -8.92 -64.77 19.33
CA MET A 8 -8.68 -63.68 18.47
C MET A 8 -8.82 -62.37 19.28
N ALA A 9 -7.69 -61.69 19.57
CA ALA A 9 -7.69 -60.37 20.23
C ALA A 9 -7.97 -59.31 19.19
N ILE A 10 -9.13 -58.64 19.27
CA ILE A 10 -9.46 -57.47 18.49
C ILE A 10 -8.80 -56.28 19.17
N VAL A 11 -7.74 -55.75 18.58
CA VAL A 11 -7.14 -54.48 18.99
C VAL A 11 -7.99 -53.35 18.36
N ALA A 12 -8.88 -52.77 19.15
CA ALA A 12 -9.60 -51.56 18.78
C ALA A 12 -8.65 -50.36 18.92
N GLY A 13 -8.03 -49.97 17.80
CA GLY A 13 -7.24 -48.73 17.73
C GLY A 13 -8.17 -47.53 17.81
N CYS A 14 -8.26 -46.89 18.98
CA CYS A 14 -8.86 -45.58 19.11
C CYS A 14 -7.98 -44.53 18.42
N PHE A 15 -8.27 -44.21 17.19
CA PHE A 15 -7.78 -42.96 16.56
C PHE A 15 -8.50 -41.79 17.24
N ALA A 16 -7.86 -41.20 18.25
CA ALA A 16 -8.26 -39.90 18.75
C ALA A 16 -7.95 -38.85 17.67
N PHE A 17 -8.97 -38.51 16.87
CA PHE A 17 -8.90 -37.28 16.10
C PHE A 17 -8.89 -36.12 17.08
N SER A 18 -7.69 -35.61 17.36
CA SER A 18 -7.54 -34.31 18.00
C SER A 18 -8.03 -33.25 17.00
N ALA A 19 -9.32 -32.98 17.00
CA ALA A 19 -9.84 -31.77 16.39
C ALA A 19 -9.28 -30.61 17.21
N THR A 20 -8.16 -30.05 16.76
CA THR A 20 -7.70 -28.76 17.21
C THR A 20 -8.83 -27.78 16.82
N MET A 21 -9.71 -27.48 17.77
CA MET A 21 -10.58 -26.31 17.67
C MET A 21 -9.64 -25.12 17.60
N MET A 22 -9.30 -24.69 16.40
CA MET A 22 -8.73 -23.36 16.19
C MET A 22 -9.80 -22.39 16.68
N ALA A 23 -9.57 -21.81 17.85
CA ALA A 23 -10.41 -20.72 18.33
C ALA A 23 -10.38 -19.67 17.22
N GLN A 24 -11.54 -19.44 16.61
CA GLN A 24 -11.69 -18.48 15.53
C GLN A 24 -11.36 -17.11 16.11
N THR A 25 -10.13 -16.70 15.98
CA THR A 25 -9.64 -15.42 16.50
C THR A 25 -10.49 -14.33 15.86
N LYS A 26 -11.12 -13.52 16.71
CA LYS A 26 -11.94 -12.40 16.25
C LYS A 26 -11.13 -11.58 15.24
N ALA A 27 -11.73 -11.25 14.11
CA ALA A 27 -11.08 -10.44 13.08
C ALA A 27 -10.56 -9.13 13.68
N LEU A 28 -9.34 -8.74 13.33
CA LEU A 28 -8.78 -7.44 13.68
C LEU A 28 -9.58 -6.37 12.96
N SER A 29 -10.21 -5.49 13.73
CA SER A 29 -10.94 -4.35 13.17
C SER A 29 -10.02 -3.15 13.08
N LEU A 30 -9.85 -2.61 11.87
CA LEU A 30 -9.04 -1.42 11.63
C LEU A 30 -9.93 -0.18 11.54
N SER A 31 -9.51 0.89 12.20
CA SER A 31 -10.09 2.22 12.04
C SER A 31 -9.56 2.86 10.75
N THR A 32 -10.47 3.35 9.91
CA THR A 32 -10.12 4.08 8.69
C THR A 32 -10.16 5.60 8.89
N TYR A 33 -10.47 6.05 10.09
CA TYR A 33 -10.47 7.45 10.49
C TYR A 33 -9.13 7.82 11.17
N GLU A 34 -8.95 7.44 12.42
CA GLU A 34 -7.74 7.74 13.19
C GLU A 34 -6.57 6.80 12.86
N GLY A 35 -6.87 5.63 12.31
CA GLY A 35 -5.93 4.53 12.17
C GLY A 35 -5.95 3.59 13.38
N THR A 36 -5.26 2.48 13.22
CA THR A 36 -5.06 1.48 14.28
C THR A 36 -3.56 1.34 14.50
N ASN A 37 -3.13 1.38 15.75
CA ASN A 37 -1.73 1.03 16.05
C ASN A 37 -1.52 -0.46 15.73
N VAL A 38 -1.00 -0.73 14.55
CA VAL A 38 -0.77 -2.09 14.04
C VAL A 38 0.57 -2.68 14.48
N ALA A 39 1.48 -1.89 15.06
CA ALA A 39 2.80 -2.36 15.50
C ALA A 39 2.71 -3.54 16.49
N GLN A 40 1.68 -3.56 17.34
CA GLN A 40 1.46 -4.68 18.26
C GLN A 40 1.04 -5.99 17.57
N TYR A 41 0.68 -5.95 16.29
CA TYR A 41 0.26 -7.08 15.48
C TYR A 41 1.26 -7.43 14.38
N ASP A 42 2.37 -6.71 14.31
CA ASP A 42 3.39 -6.89 13.29
C ASP A 42 3.85 -8.35 13.18
N GLY A 43 3.92 -8.86 11.96
CA GLY A 43 4.25 -10.26 11.66
C GLY A 43 3.18 -11.29 12.05
N GLN A 44 2.04 -10.88 12.63
CA GLN A 44 0.96 -11.81 12.99
C GLN A 44 0.03 -12.06 11.81
N THR A 45 -0.31 -13.32 11.57
CA THR A 45 -1.35 -13.70 10.60
C THR A 45 -2.72 -13.60 11.26
N ARG A 46 -3.63 -12.84 10.65
CA ARG A 46 -4.97 -12.58 11.18
C ARG A 46 -6.02 -12.42 10.08
N ASN A 47 -7.28 -12.63 10.45
CA ASN A 47 -8.39 -12.08 9.69
C ASN A 47 -8.52 -10.59 10.00
N VAL A 48 -8.68 -9.77 8.96
CA VAL A 48 -8.81 -8.31 9.08
C VAL A 48 -10.16 -7.86 8.54
N SER A 49 -10.71 -6.82 9.13
CA SER A 49 -11.95 -6.18 8.67
C SER A 49 -11.89 -4.67 8.93
N MET A 50 -12.34 -3.88 7.95
CA MET A 50 -12.53 -2.43 8.12
C MET A 50 -13.72 -1.95 7.28
N SER A 51 -14.30 -0.82 7.66
CA SER A 51 -15.31 -0.11 6.86
C SER A 51 -14.66 1.12 6.25
N ARG A 52 -14.87 1.33 4.94
CA ARG A 52 -14.24 2.41 4.20
C ARG A 52 -15.22 3.12 3.29
N SER A 53 -15.27 4.43 3.38
CA SER A 53 -16.03 5.26 2.44
C SER A 53 -15.30 5.34 1.09
N VAL A 54 -16.02 5.08 0.02
CA VAL A 54 -15.55 5.15 -1.36
C VAL A 54 -16.51 6.00 -2.20
N PHE A 55 -15.94 6.66 -3.21
CA PHE A 55 -16.68 7.44 -4.19
C PHE A 55 -16.60 6.74 -5.55
N ASN A 56 -17.59 6.96 -6.41
CA ASN A 56 -17.49 6.55 -7.80
C ASN A 56 -16.26 7.22 -8.44
N GLY A 57 -15.46 6.46 -9.17
CA GLY A 57 -14.20 6.92 -9.75
C GLY A 57 -12.97 6.60 -8.90
N TRP A 58 -11.93 7.40 -9.02
CA TRP A 58 -10.64 7.16 -8.38
C TRP A 58 -10.65 7.51 -6.89
N ASN A 59 -10.16 6.59 -6.10
CA ASN A 59 -9.91 6.72 -4.66
C ASN A 59 -8.45 6.36 -4.38
N THR A 60 -7.90 6.78 -3.25
CA THR A 60 -6.58 6.33 -2.79
C THR A 60 -6.73 5.15 -1.83
N PHE A 61 -5.79 4.22 -1.80
CA PHE A 61 -5.85 3.02 -0.97
C PHE A 61 -4.45 2.55 -0.54
N CYS A 62 -4.25 2.44 0.78
CA CYS A 62 -3.02 1.88 1.37
C CYS A 62 -3.39 1.21 2.70
N VAL A 63 -3.02 -0.05 2.87
CA VAL A 63 -3.37 -0.85 4.06
C VAL A 63 -2.17 -1.66 4.53
N PRO A 64 -2.07 -1.99 5.84
CA PRO A 64 -0.95 -2.71 6.42
C PRO A 64 -1.07 -4.24 6.28
N PHE A 65 -1.76 -4.73 5.26
CA PHE A 65 -1.96 -6.15 4.99
C PHE A 65 -2.18 -6.38 3.49
N SER A 66 -1.86 -7.59 3.05
CA SER A 66 -2.09 -7.99 1.66
C SER A 66 -3.50 -8.51 1.45
N MET A 67 -4.04 -8.35 0.24
CA MET A 67 -5.33 -8.91 -0.19
C MET A 67 -5.17 -9.62 -1.52
N THR A 68 -5.89 -10.71 -1.68
CA THR A 68 -6.02 -11.35 -2.99
C THR A 68 -6.92 -10.53 -3.93
N THR A 69 -6.87 -10.83 -5.21
CA THR A 69 -7.77 -10.21 -6.20
C THR A 69 -9.25 -10.51 -5.90
N GLU A 70 -9.54 -11.71 -5.41
CA GLU A 70 -10.91 -12.12 -5.04
C GLU A 70 -11.42 -11.33 -3.83
N GLU A 71 -10.57 -11.07 -2.83
CA GLU A 71 -10.93 -10.25 -1.66
C GLU A 71 -11.13 -8.78 -2.05
N LEU A 72 -10.30 -8.28 -2.98
CA LEU A 72 -10.45 -6.94 -3.54
C LEU A 72 -11.78 -6.82 -4.31
N ASP A 73 -12.09 -7.80 -5.17
CA ASP A 73 -13.33 -7.85 -5.93
C ASP A 73 -14.57 -8.00 -5.03
N ALA A 74 -14.47 -8.77 -3.96
CA ALA A 74 -15.54 -8.90 -2.98
C ALA A 74 -15.85 -7.59 -2.26
N ALA A 75 -14.83 -6.74 -2.00
CA ALA A 75 -14.98 -5.46 -1.34
C ALA A 75 -15.48 -4.36 -2.29
N PHE A 76 -14.93 -4.28 -3.50
CA PHE A 76 -15.10 -3.13 -4.41
C PHE A 76 -15.82 -3.48 -5.72
N GLY A 77 -16.11 -4.75 -5.97
CA GLY A 77 -16.72 -5.24 -7.19
C GLY A 77 -15.68 -5.62 -8.26
N ALA A 78 -15.99 -6.61 -9.10
CA ALA A 78 -15.06 -7.12 -10.13
C ALA A 78 -14.62 -6.07 -11.16
N GLY A 79 -15.41 -5.01 -11.35
CA GLY A 79 -15.07 -3.89 -12.23
C GLY A 79 -14.10 -2.87 -11.64
N CYS A 80 -13.65 -3.04 -10.39
CA CYS A 80 -12.66 -2.15 -9.80
C CYS A 80 -11.31 -2.28 -10.53
N LYS A 81 -10.50 -1.20 -10.53
CA LYS A 81 -9.10 -1.22 -10.97
C LYS A 81 -8.21 -0.89 -9.79
N LEU A 82 -7.00 -1.40 -9.81
CA LEU A 82 -5.97 -1.11 -8.83
C LEU A 82 -4.70 -0.71 -9.55
N GLU A 83 -4.25 0.52 -9.35
CA GLU A 83 -3.06 1.06 -10.01
C GLU A 83 -2.05 1.55 -8.99
N THR A 84 -0.77 1.46 -9.33
CA THR A 84 0.32 2.06 -8.56
C THR A 84 1.05 3.08 -9.42
N LEU A 85 1.61 4.12 -8.79
CA LEU A 85 2.49 5.06 -9.46
C LEU A 85 3.74 4.31 -9.92
N SER A 86 4.08 4.39 -11.19
CA SER A 86 5.18 3.63 -11.82
C SER A 86 6.25 4.54 -12.41
N ALA A 87 5.89 5.75 -12.81
CA ALA A 87 6.81 6.74 -13.34
C ALA A 87 6.26 8.15 -13.16
N ILE A 88 7.14 9.13 -13.27
CA ILE A 88 6.80 10.56 -13.36
C ILE A 88 7.61 11.22 -14.46
N GLU A 89 7.06 12.29 -15.03
CA GLU A 89 7.80 13.27 -15.83
C GLU A 89 7.54 14.66 -15.26
N ALA A 90 8.53 15.53 -15.27
CA ALA A 90 8.40 16.91 -14.78
C ALA A 90 8.75 17.89 -15.91
N ASN A 91 7.88 18.88 -16.12
CA ASN A 91 8.09 19.94 -17.09
C ASN A 91 7.71 21.28 -16.45
N GLY A 92 8.71 21.97 -15.92
CA GLY A 92 8.51 23.17 -15.12
C GLY A 92 7.76 22.89 -13.82
N ASN A 93 6.52 23.36 -13.69
CA ASN A 93 5.65 23.08 -12.54
C ASN A 93 4.59 22.00 -12.84
N GLU A 94 4.51 21.50 -14.06
CA GLU A 94 3.63 20.37 -14.39
C GLU A 94 4.33 19.05 -14.12
N ILE A 95 3.64 18.15 -13.42
CA ILE A 95 4.11 16.82 -13.09
C ILE A 95 3.12 15.81 -13.66
N ASP A 96 3.58 15.04 -14.64
CA ASP A 96 2.86 13.89 -15.18
C ASP A 96 3.09 12.68 -14.29
N LEU A 97 2.01 12.07 -13.83
CA LEU A 97 2.01 10.90 -12.95
C LEU A 97 1.50 9.70 -13.75
N TYR A 98 2.33 8.68 -13.95
CA TYR A 98 1.97 7.49 -14.73
C TYR A 98 1.63 6.33 -13.81
N PHE A 99 0.38 5.90 -13.86
CA PHE A 99 -0.14 4.80 -13.07
C PHE A 99 -0.33 3.55 -13.93
N THR A 100 0.10 2.39 -13.43
CA THR A 100 -0.05 1.10 -14.10
C THR A 100 -0.95 0.19 -13.31
N ASP A 101 -1.77 -0.61 -14.02
CA ASP A 101 -2.65 -1.61 -13.43
C ASP A 101 -1.82 -2.75 -12.81
N VAL A 102 -2.09 -3.03 -11.55
CA VAL A 102 -1.47 -4.09 -10.78
C VAL A 102 -2.49 -5.02 -10.13
N LYS A 103 -3.77 -4.91 -10.50
CA LYS A 103 -4.88 -5.65 -9.89
C LYS A 103 -4.66 -7.16 -9.88
N ALA A 104 -4.09 -7.72 -10.94
CA ALA A 104 -3.81 -9.16 -11.04
C ALA A 104 -2.88 -9.68 -9.93
N GLY A 105 -2.06 -8.82 -9.35
CA GLY A 105 -1.18 -9.14 -8.22
C GLY A 105 -1.81 -8.98 -6.84
N GLY A 106 -3.07 -8.55 -6.78
CA GLY A 106 -3.74 -8.19 -5.53
C GLY A 106 -3.15 -6.94 -4.87
N VAL A 107 -3.56 -6.69 -3.63
CA VAL A 107 -3.02 -5.61 -2.80
C VAL A 107 -1.81 -6.13 -2.02
N LYS A 108 -0.72 -5.42 -2.04
CA LYS A 108 0.45 -5.65 -1.17
C LYS A 108 0.38 -4.70 0.01
N ALA A 109 0.76 -5.20 1.19
CA ALA A 109 0.82 -4.39 2.39
C ALA A 109 1.68 -3.13 2.16
N ASN A 110 1.29 -2.04 2.78
CA ASN A 110 2.03 -0.76 2.82
C ASN A 110 2.40 -0.19 1.44
N THR A 111 1.64 -0.55 0.41
CA THR A 111 1.83 -0.01 -0.93
C THR A 111 0.73 1.01 -1.22
N PRO A 112 1.06 2.25 -1.59
CA PRO A 112 0.09 3.24 -2.01
C PRO A 112 -0.49 2.92 -3.39
N TYR A 113 -1.82 2.95 -3.49
CA TYR A 113 -2.56 2.67 -4.72
C TYR A 113 -3.58 3.75 -5.05
N LEU A 114 -3.91 3.85 -6.33
CA LEU A 114 -5.19 4.34 -6.81
C LEU A 114 -6.15 3.18 -7.01
N LEU A 115 -7.35 3.31 -6.48
CA LEU A 115 -8.44 2.35 -6.59
C LEU A 115 -9.60 2.98 -7.37
N TYR A 116 -9.92 2.46 -8.53
CA TYR A 116 -11.11 2.87 -9.29
C TYR A 116 -12.31 2.06 -8.83
N TYR A 117 -13.35 2.76 -8.40
CA TYR A 117 -14.60 2.17 -7.95
C TYR A 117 -15.75 2.57 -8.88
N THR A 118 -16.52 1.59 -9.36
CA THR A 118 -17.58 1.78 -10.35
C THR A 118 -18.99 1.87 -9.76
N GLY A 119 -19.11 1.65 -8.43
CA GLY A 119 -20.40 1.67 -7.74
C GLY A 119 -20.81 3.05 -7.28
N GLU A 120 -21.95 3.12 -6.60
CA GLU A 120 -22.42 4.35 -5.95
C GLU A 120 -21.57 4.71 -4.73
N ASN A 121 -21.51 5.99 -4.40
CA ASN A 121 -20.82 6.48 -3.21
C ASN A 121 -21.41 5.82 -1.94
N LYS A 122 -20.60 5.09 -1.22
CA LYS A 122 -21.03 4.37 -0.01
C LYS A 122 -19.86 3.99 0.88
N SER A 123 -20.21 3.42 2.03
CA SER A 123 -19.25 2.68 2.85
C SER A 123 -19.23 1.21 2.41
N VAL A 124 -18.05 0.70 2.09
CA VAL A 124 -17.80 -0.71 1.76
C VAL A 124 -17.11 -1.41 2.92
N ARG A 125 -17.36 -2.71 3.07
CA ARG A 125 -16.63 -3.53 4.02
C ARG A 125 -15.48 -4.22 3.32
N VAL A 126 -14.26 -3.91 3.75
CA VAL A 126 -13.03 -4.56 3.29
C VAL A 126 -12.67 -5.66 4.28
N GLN A 127 -12.38 -6.84 3.77
CA GLN A 127 -12.01 -8.01 4.57
C GLN A 127 -10.86 -8.74 3.88
N ALA A 128 -9.89 -9.19 4.68
CA ALA A 128 -8.84 -10.11 4.27
C ALA A 128 -8.74 -11.25 5.27
N LYS A 129 -8.51 -12.47 4.77
CA LYS A 129 -8.44 -13.67 5.58
C LYS A 129 -7.01 -14.15 5.68
N GLU A 130 -6.62 -14.57 6.89
CA GLU A 130 -5.31 -15.19 7.14
C GLU A 130 -4.15 -14.40 6.51
N THR A 131 -4.24 -13.07 6.58
CA THR A 131 -3.23 -12.17 6.05
C THR A 131 -2.24 -11.76 7.15
N THR A 132 -0.97 -11.58 6.78
CA THR A 132 0.05 -11.07 7.70
C THR A 132 -0.07 -9.55 7.80
N ILE A 133 -0.04 -9.05 9.03
CA ILE A 133 0.04 -7.62 9.30
C ILE A 133 1.50 -7.19 9.19
N GLU A 134 1.75 -6.15 8.42
CA GLU A 134 3.06 -5.54 8.23
C GLU A 134 2.98 -4.08 8.71
N ALA A 135 3.61 -3.80 9.85
CA ALA A 135 3.57 -2.44 10.40
C ALA A 135 4.56 -1.54 9.68
N ASP A 136 4.06 -0.45 9.13
CA ASP A 136 4.84 0.65 8.59
C ASP A 136 4.09 1.96 8.90
N ASP A 137 4.74 2.85 9.63
CA ASP A 137 4.14 4.11 10.06
C ASP A 137 4.12 5.18 8.96
N ALA A 138 4.93 5.02 7.91
CA ALA A 138 5.09 5.98 6.82
C ALA A 138 5.39 5.29 5.47
N PRO A 139 4.47 4.42 5.00
CA PRO A 139 4.67 3.74 3.72
C PRO A 139 4.71 4.74 2.57
N ALA A 140 5.77 4.68 1.75
CA ALA A 140 5.96 5.63 0.66
C ALA A 140 6.77 5.05 -0.50
N VAL A 141 6.54 5.59 -1.70
CA VAL A 141 7.35 5.34 -2.90
C VAL A 141 7.84 6.68 -3.44
N LEU A 142 9.16 6.80 -3.61
CA LEU A 142 9.81 8.02 -4.11
C LEU A 142 10.13 7.90 -5.59
N PHE A 143 9.80 8.93 -6.35
CA PHE A 143 10.14 9.12 -7.75
C PHE A 143 10.95 10.41 -7.92
N ILE A 144 11.88 10.39 -8.87
CA ILE A 144 12.74 11.54 -9.17
C ILE A 144 12.72 11.76 -10.68
N ALA A 145 12.35 12.98 -11.08
CA ALA A 145 12.47 13.44 -12.46
C ALA A 145 13.00 14.87 -12.47
N ASP A 146 14.13 15.10 -13.14
CA ASP A 146 14.86 16.37 -13.13
C ASP A 146 15.12 16.90 -11.70
N ASN A 147 14.49 18.01 -11.34
CA ASN A 147 14.56 18.60 -10.01
C ASN A 147 13.34 18.28 -9.13
N ALA A 148 12.39 17.51 -9.62
CA ALA A 148 11.19 17.11 -8.89
C ALA A 148 11.43 15.81 -8.11
N PHE A 149 11.16 15.85 -6.81
CA PHE A 149 11.14 14.70 -5.93
C PHE A 149 9.69 14.47 -5.52
N VAL A 150 9.06 13.48 -6.11
CA VAL A 150 7.65 13.15 -5.87
C VAL A 150 7.56 11.92 -5.00
N GLN A 151 6.87 12.04 -3.88
CA GLN A 151 6.65 10.92 -2.99
C GLN A 151 5.17 10.59 -2.93
N PHE A 152 4.81 9.36 -3.26
CA PHE A 152 3.47 8.84 -3.10
C PHE A 152 3.39 8.10 -1.78
N ASN A 153 2.67 8.67 -0.82
CA ASN A 153 2.65 8.27 0.58
C ASN A 153 1.33 7.58 0.93
N GLY A 154 1.39 6.57 1.79
CA GLY A 154 0.23 6.00 2.45
C GLY A 154 0.07 6.58 3.86
N ALA A 155 -1.17 6.78 4.29
CA ALA A 155 -1.50 7.23 5.62
C ALA A 155 -1.83 6.02 6.53
N ALA A 156 -0.87 5.61 7.37
CA ALA A 156 -1.09 4.55 8.36
C ALA A 156 -2.01 5.01 9.51
N LYS A 157 -2.04 6.29 9.79
CA LYS A 157 -2.88 6.99 10.77
C LYS A 157 -3.44 8.28 10.18
N HIS A 158 -4.33 8.95 10.91
CA HIS A 158 -4.75 10.30 10.54
C HIS A 158 -3.53 11.23 10.49
N ILE A 159 -3.41 11.96 9.39
CA ILE A 159 -2.35 12.95 9.17
C ILE A 159 -3.06 14.29 8.97
N GLU A 160 -2.83 15.22 9.89
CA GLU A 160 -3.31 16.59 9.75
C GLU A 160 -2.52 17.31 8.66
N ALA A 161 -3.20 18.12 7.87
CA ALA A 161 -2.52 19.01 6.95
C ALA A 161 -1.86 20.15 7.74
N ASP A 162 -0.63 20.47 7.42
CA ASP A 162 0.09 21.61 8.00
C ASP A 162 0.47 22.62 6.90
N GLU A 163 0.86 23.83 7.32
CA GLU A 163 1.27 24.88 6.38
C GLU A 163 2.73 24.69 5.90
N GLN A 164 3.48 23.78 6.49
CA GLN A 164 4.91 23.62 6.22
C GLN A 164 5.16 22.59 5.12
N THR A 165 4.30 21.56 5.06
CA THR A 165 4.42 20.46 4.10
C THR A 165 3.24 20.45 3.15
N ALA A 166 3.46 20.84 1.89
CA ALA A 166 2.40 20.77 0.87
C ALA A 166 2.05 19.31 0.55
N MET A 167 0.83 18.91 0.90
CA MET A 167 0.28 17.59 0.66
C MET A 167 -0.85 17.67 -0.37
N TYR A 168 -0.84 16.76 -1.35
CA TYR A 168 -1.82 16.73 -2.43
C TYR A 168 -2.60 15.43 -2.37
N GLY A 169 -3.92 15.54 -2.29
CA GLY A 169 -4.84 14.41 -2.25
C GLY A 169 -5.77 14.39 -3.44
N ILE A 170 -6.36 13.22 -3.71
CA ILE A 170 -7.46 13.12 -4.67
C ILE A 170 -8.71 13.72 -4.04
N TYR A 171 -9.24 14.72 -4.70
CA TYR A 171 -10.51 15.33 -4.36
C TYR A 171 -11.49 15.18 -5.52
N VAL A 172 -12.65 14.61 -5.24
CA VAL A 172 -13.74 14.49 -6.21
C VAL A 172 -14.77 15.57 -5.89
N LYS A 173 -14.90 16.56 -6.74
CA LYS A 173 -15.87 17.64 -6.62
C LYS A 173 -16.91 17.52 -7.72
N ASP A 174 -18.19 17.44 -7.34
CA ASP A 174 -19.35 17.61 -8.25
C ASP A 174 -19.29 16.80 -9.54
N ASN A 175 -18.93 15.49 -9.48
CA ASN A 175 -18.78 14.58 -10.63
C ASN A 175 -17.66 14.96 -11.62
N ALA A 176 -16.75 15.86 -11.24
CA ALA A 176 -15.54 16.13 -12.02
C ALA A 176 -14.56 14.95 -11.95
N GLU A 177 -13.64 14.88 -12.91
CA GLU A 177 -12.53 13.93 -12.85
C GLU A 177 -11.74 14.14 -11.54
N ALA A 178 -11.34 13.04 -10.91
CA ALA A 178 -10.52 13.09 -9.70
C ALA A 178 -9.16 13.70 -10.03
N ALA A 179 -8.79 14.76 -9.34
CA ALA A 179 -7.52 15.44 -9.51
C ALA A 179 -6.76 15.50 -8.19
N PHE A 180 -5.43 15.51 -8.26
CA PHE A 180 -4.61 15.81 -7.10
C PHE A 180 -4.64 17.29 -6.81
N THR A 181 -5.17 17.65 -5.64
CA THR A 181 -5.30 19.05 -5.19
C THR A 181 -4.61 19.23 -3.85
N LEU A 182 -4.12 20.46 -3.62
CA LEU A 182 -3.53 20.84 -2.34
C LEU A 182 -4.56 20.67 -1.22
N VAL A 183 -4.15 19.96 -0.16
CA VAL A 183 -4.93 19.81 1.07
C VAL A 183 -4.49 20.87 2.05
N THR A 184 -5.44 21.66 2.52
CA THR A 184 -5.18 22.75 3.47
C THR A 184 -5.67 22.36 4.88
N PRO A 185 -5.22 23.04 5.95
CA PRO A 185 -5.65 22.74 7.32
C PRO A 185 -7.17 22.73 7.51
N GLU A 186 -7.91 23.49 6.72
CA GLU A 186 -9.38 23.54 6.79
C GLU A 186 -10.05 22.25 6.26
N THR A 187 -9.32 21.37 5.57
CA THR A 187 -9.86 20.15 4.94
C THR A 187 -9.62 18.87 5.74
N ASN A 188 -9.25 18.95 7.03
CA ASN A 188 -9.05 17.81 7.94
C ASN A 188 -7.94 16.81 7.55
N GLY A 189 -7.04 17.13 6.61
CA GLY A 189 -5.93 16.26 6.26
C GLY A 189 -6.32 14.92 5.62
N PHE A 190 -5.59 13.86 5.96
CA PHE A 190 -5.77 12.52 5.41
C PHE A 190 -6.13 11.51 6.50
N TYR A 191 -7.26 10.86 6.32
CA TYR A 191 -7.64 9.73 7.17
C TYR A 191 -6.75 8.51 6.90
N ALA A 192 -6.62 7.64 7.89
CA ALA A 192 -5.92 6.38 7.72
C ALA A 192 -6.42 5.58 6.50
N THR A 193 -5.54 4.79 5.93
CA THR A 193 -5.75 3.99 4.71
C THR A 193 -5.92 4.81 3.41
N ARG A 194 -5.67 6.11 3.45
CA ARG A 194 -5.62 7.00 2.27
C ARG A 194 -4.18 7.15 1.79
N CYS A 195 -4.02 7.77 0.62
CA CYS A 195 -2.71 8.17 0.12
C CYS A 195 -2.71 9.63 -0.27
N PHE A 196 -1.52 10.21 -0.31
CA PHE A 196 -1.28 11.60 -0.72
C PHE A 196 0.08 11.70 -1.41
N ILE A 197 0.26 12.79 -2.14
CA ILE A 197 1.54 13.11 -2.78
C ILE A 197 2.18 14.28 -2.03
N THR A 198 3.49 14.19 -1.84
CA THR A 198 4.34 15.34 -1.49
C THR A 198 5.34 15.58 -2.60
N VAL A 199 5.68 16.84 -2.83
CA VAL A 199 6.63 17.23 -3.87
C VAL A 199 7.67 18.17 -3.28
N ASP A 200 8.93 17.88 -3.54
CA ASP A 200 10.04 18.79 -3.26
C ASP A 200 10.75 19.17 -4.58
N GLY A 201 11.38 20.33 -4.59
CA GLY A 201 12.08 20.87 -5.76
C GLY A 201 11.20 21.63 -6.76
N VAL A 202 9.88 21.52 -6.70
CA VAL A 202 8.93 22.21 -7.58
C VAL A 202 7.96 23.05 -6.76
N LYS A 203 7.82 24.32 -7.11
CA LYS A 203 6.86 25.24 -6.45
C LYS A 203 5.51 25.20 -7.15
N ASN A 204 4.43 25.11 -6.34
CA ASN A 204 3.05 25.08 -6.82
C ASN A 204 2.85 24.08 -7.98
N PRO A 205 3.15 22.78 -7.77
CA PRO A 205 3.02 21.80 -8.82
C PRO A 205 1.57 21.66 -9.26
N THR A 206 1.39 21.38 -10.54
CA THR A 206 0.13 20.91 -11.12
C THR A 206 0.32 19.46 -11.58
N PHE A 207 -0.72 18.64 -11.45
CA PHE A 207 -0.60 17.22 -11.73
C PHE A 207 -1.52 16.81 -12.87
N LYS A 208 -0.98 15.90 -13.70
CA LYS A 208 -1.75 15.19 -14.71
C LYS A 208 -1.56 13.69 -14.51
N ALA A 209 -2.65 12.97 -14.25
CA ALA A 209 -2.61 11.53 -14.06
C ALA A 209 -2.85 10.81 -15.41
N HIS A 210 -1.99 9.84 -15.71
CA HIS A 210 -2.09 8.96 -16.87
C HIS A 210 -2.35 7.54 -16.36
N HIS A 211 -3.42 6.92 -16.85
CA HIS A 211 -3.87 5.60 -16.40
C HIS A 211 -3.59 4.54 -17.48
N GLY A 212 -2.86 3.47 -17.10
CA GLY A 212 -2.53 2.36 -17.99
C GLY A 212 -1.47 2.68 -19.04
N GLU A 213 -0.87 3.86 -18.99
CA GLU A 213 0.18 4.29 -19.92
C GLU A 213 1.51 4.41 -19.18
N LEU A 214 2.60 4.16 -19.90
CA LEU A 214 3.95 4.50 -19.44
C LEU A 214 4.47 5.65 -20.29
N PRO A 215 5.30 6.55 -19.75
CA PRO A 215 5.90 7.59 -20.55
C PRO A 215 6.76 6.99 -21.66
N VAL A 216 6.75 7.60 -22.82
CA VAL A 216 7.53 7.14 -23.99
C VAL A 216 9.03 7.13 -23.69
N THR A 217 9.44 7.91 -22.69
CA THR A 217 10.84 8.09 -22.25
C THR A 217 11.11 7.48 -20.87
N ALA A 218 10.21 6.65 -20.34
CA ALA A 218 10.34 6.13 -18.97
C ALA A 218 11.70 5.46 -18.77
N ILE A 219 12.57 6.16 -18.06
CA ILE A 219 13.60 5.50 -17.28
C ILE A 219 12.84 4.76 -16.19
N ASN A 220 12.77 3.42 -16.30
CA ASN A 220 12.09 2.58 -15.34
C ASN A 220 12.45 3.06 -13.93
N ALA A 221 11.42 3.38 -13.13
CA ALA A 221 11.63 3.64 -11.72
C ALA A 221 12.45 2.47 -11.17
N VAL A 222 13.62 2.76 -10.66
CA VAL A 222 14.45 1.75 -10.01
C VAL A 222 13.66 1.37 -8.75
N LYS A 223 12.90 0.29 -8.85
CA LYS A 223 12.27 -0.32 -7.71
C LYS A 223 13.42 -0.68 -6.77
N ALA A 224 13.53 0.05 -5.67
CA ALA A 224 14.43 -0.32 -4.60
C ALA A 224 13.87 -1.63 -4.01
N GLU A 225 14.23 -2.76 -4.61
CA GLU A 225 14.10 -4.03 -3.93
C GLU A 225 15.01 -3.93 -2.71
N ASN A 226 14.42 -4.06 -1.53
CA ASN A 226 15.10 -4.15 -0.24
C ASN A 226 16.01 -5.39 -0.22
N SER A 227 17.12 -5.33 -0.92
CA SER A 227 18.16 -6.35 -0.82
C SER A 227 19.49 -5.76 -1.23
N SER A 228 20.19 -5.38 -0.25
CA SER A 228 21.64 -5.19 -0.11
C SER A 228 22.00 -3.82 0.45
N ASP A 229 23.02 -3.81 1.29
CA ASP A 229 23.66 -2.60 1.85
C ASP A 229 24.42 -1.81 0.76
N ASP A 230 23.90 -1.84 -0.48
CA ASP A 230 24.56 -1.22 -1.63
C ASP A 230 24.51 0.29 -1.50
N VAL A 231 25.66 0.89 -1.64
CA VAL A 231 25.88 2.34 -1.61
C VAL A 231 26.04 2.83 -3.04
N TYR A 232 25.30 3.87 -3.39
CA TYR A 232 25.40 4.54 -4.69
C TYR A 232 25.75 6.01 -4.50
N ASN A 233 26.49 6.60 -5.43
CA ASN A 233 26.66 8.05 -5.49
C ASN A 233 25.45 8.70 -6.20
N LEU A 234 25.43 10.03 -6.25
CA LEU A 234 24.35 10.79 -6.92
C LEU A 234 24.23 10.53 -8.43
N SER A 235 25.25 9.99 -9.07
CA SER A 235 25.24 9.61 -10.48
C SER A 235 24.80 8.15 -10.69
N GLY A 236 24.30 7.47 -9.63
CA GLY A 236 23.83 6.09 -9.69
C GLY A 236 24.95 5.04 -9.80
N VAL A 237 26.20 5.43 -9.59
CA VAL A 237 27.33 4.49 -9.63
C VAL A 237 27.49 3.83 -8.27
N ARG A 238 27.48 2.49 -8.25
CA ARG A 238 27.69 1.70 -7.04
C ARG A 238 29.07 1.97 -6.44
N GLN A 239 29.11 2.18 -5.13
CA GLN A 239 30.30 2.42 -4.33
C GLN A 239 30.57 1.24 -3.43
N ASN A 240 31.84 0.93 -3.18
CA ASN A 240 32.23 -0.14 -2.26
C ASN A 240 32.07 0.26 -0.77
N SER A 241 31.91 1.53 -0.49
CA SER A 241 31.69 2.08 0.85
C SER A 241 31.10 3.48 0.78
N ILE A 242 30.49 3.92 1.89
CA ILE A 242 29.98 5.28 2.04
C ILE A 242 31.14 6.27 1.93
N GLN A 243 31.03 7.24 1.02
CA GLN A 243 32.03 8.26 0.76
C GLN A 243 31.61 9.60 1.40
N LYS A 244 32.57 10.50 1.60
CA LYS A 244 32.28 11.88 2.01
C LYS A 244 31.40 12.57 0.97
N GLY A 245 30.32 13.21 1.41
CA GLY A 245 29.34 13.84 0.54
C GLY A 245 28.00 13.10 0.58
N VAL A 246 27.23 13.18 -0.51
CA VAL A 246 25.89 12.57 -0.59
C VAL A 246 25.98 11.17 -1.20
N ASN A 247 25.45 10.20 -0.48
CA ASN A 247 25.32 8.80 -0.89
C ASN A 247 23.84 8.40 -0.91
N VAL A 248 23.50 7.38 -1.67
CA VAL A 248 22.20 6.71 -1.64
C VAL A 248 22.42 5.33 -1.06
N VAL A 249 21.87 5.07 0.13
CA VAL A 249 21.97 3.80 0.85
C VAL A 249 20.56 3.29 1.10
N LYS A 250 20.25 2.09 0.67
CA LYS A 250 18.90 1.50 0.79
C LYS A 250 17.80 2.42 0.21
N GLY A 251 18.10 3.11 -0.88
CA GLY A 251 17.17 4.06 -1.48
C GLY A 251 17.04 5.41 -0.74
N GLN A 252 17.73 5.59 0.38
CA GLN A 252 17.70 6.83 1.17
C GLN A 252 18.97 7.66 0.94
N LYS A 253 18.79 8.99 0.87
CA LYS A 253 19.87 9.93 0.76
C LYS A 253 20.58 10.10 2.10
N VAL A 254 21.85 9.77 2.16
CA VAL A 254 22.70 9.90 3.36
C VAL A 254 23.82 10.90 3.08
N MET A 255 23.94 11.95 3.89
CA MET A 255 25.01 12.91 3.81
C MET A 255 26.07 12.60 4.86
N VAL A 256 27.32 12.42 4.41
CA VAL A 256 28.51 12.21 5.25
C VAL A 256 29.37 13.46 5.21
N LYS A 257 29.63 14.06 6.36
CA LYS A 257 30.45 15.28 6.54
C LYS A 257 31.96 14.97 6.54
#